data_c835574a56ffffcc445c615a8a39bd51
#
_entry.id   c835574a56ffffcc445c615a8a39bd51
#
_cell.length_a   1.000
_cell.length_b   1.000
_cell.length_c   1.000
_cell.angle_alpha   90.00
_cell.angle_beta   90.00
_cell.angle_gamma   90.00
#
_symmetry.space_group_name_H-M   'P 1'
#
loop_
_entity.id
_entity.type
_entity.pdbx_description
1 polymer ?
#
loop_
_entity_poly.entity_id
_entity_poly.type
_entity_poly.pdbx_seq_one_letter_code
_entity_poly.pdbx_strand_id
1 'polypeptide(L)'
;TFNIGAKEFTTMREDYQAVLDRAGFGKKITGLPEMPIILTLRLLEALKLSPLYKWVYETASRDSYVSIGKAEKELGYAPKYSNKAALIRNYEWYLSNEEKFKNSSGISHRVPWKQGILKLAKYFF
;
A
#
# COMPACT_ATOMS: atom_id res chain seq x y z
N THR A 1 -6.25 -4.48 -24.69
CA THR A 1 -5.95 -4.25 -23.27
C THR A 1 -4.47 -4.47 -23.02
N PHE A 2 -3.83 -3.58 -22.25
CA PHE A 2 -2.42 -3.64 -21.90
C PHE A 2 -2.27 -3.56 -20.38
N ASN A 3 -1.35 -4.34 -19.84
CA ASN A 3 -0.90 -4.19 -18.47
C ASN A 3 0.24 -3.17 -18.44
N ILE A 4 0.19 -2.27 -17.47
CA ILE A 4 1.19 -1.25 -17.23
C ILE A 4 1.70 -1.44 -15.81
N GLY A 5 3.01 -1.48 -15.63
CA GLY A 5 3.64 -1.69 -14.33
C GLY A 5 5.12 -1.36 -14.37
N ALA A 6 5.79 -1.52 -13.23
CA ALA A 6 7.25 -1.41 -13.16
C ALA A 6 7.91 -2.63 -13.81
N LYS A 7 9.11 -2.44 -14.36
CA LYS A 7 9.95 -3.55 -14.86
C LYS A 7 10.75 -4.19 -13.73
N GLU A 8 11.17 -3.36 -12.78
CA GLU A 8 11.92 -3.78 -11.61
C GLU A 8 11.02 -3.66 -10.37
N PHE A 9 10.87 -4.77 -9.68
CA PHE A 9 10.12 -4.85 -8.42
C PHE A 9 10.77 -5.90 -7.52
N THR A 10 10.60 -5.70 -6.22
CA THR A 10 11.01 -6.63 -5.17
C THR A 10 9.76 -7.14 -4.44
N THR A 11 9.91 -7.68 -3.25
CA THR A 11 8.76 -8.02 -2.42
C THR A 11 8.09 -6.74 -1.89
N MET A 12 6.79 -6.80 -1.64
CA MET A 12 6.06 -5.68 -1.04
C MET A 12 6.69 -5.24 0.28
N ARG A 13 7.21 -6.20 1.06
CA ARG A 13 7.92 -5.92 2.31
C ARG A 13 9.16 -5.06 2.09
N GLU A 14 9.99 -5.40 1.11
CA GLU A 14 11.21 -4.65 0.80
C GLU A 14 10.91 -3.27 0.24
N ASP A 15 9.92 -3.17 -0.63
CA ASP A 15 9.49 -1.90 -1.22
C ASP A 15 8.98 -0.91 -0.14
N TYR A 16 8.14 -1.36 0.77
CA TYR A 16 7.65 -0.53 1.87
C TYR A 16 8.72 -0.27 2.94
N GLN A 17 9.61 -1.24 3.22
CA GLN A 17 10.72 -1.00 4.14
C GLN A 17 11.62 0.12 3.62
N ALA A 18 11.90 0.17 2.32
CA ALA A 18 12.68 1.23 1.74
C ALA A 18 12.05 2.64 1.93
N VAL A 19 10.72 2.72 1.93
CA VAL A 19 10.03 3.99 2.27
C VAL A 19 10.20 4.34 3.74
N LEU A 20 10.09 3.37 4.65
CA LEU A 20 10.31 3.59 6.09
C LEU A 20 11.74 4.02 6.38
N ASP A 21 12.71 3.38 5.73
CA ASP A 21 14.13 3.74 5.86
C ASP A 21 14.37 5.17 5.35
N ARG A 22 13.76 5.55 4.23
CA ARG A 22 13.79 6.90 3.68
C ARG A 22 13.15 7.93 4.62
N ALA A 23 12.10 7.53 5.33
CA ALA A 23 11.41 8.38 6.32
C ALA A 23 12.29 8.66 7.56
N GLY A 24 13.27 7.82 7.86
CA GLY A 24 14.25 8.06 8.90
C GLY A 24 13.77 7.83 10.34
N PHE A 25 12.59 7.23 10.53
CA PHE A 25 12.04 6.98 11.88
C PHE A 25 12.55 5.69 12.55
N GLY A 26 13.45 4.94 11.90
CA GLY A 26 13.97 3.68 12.41
C GLY A 26 12.94 2.55 12.54
N LYS A 27 11.75 2.72 11.96
CA LYS A 27 10.67 1.73 12.00
C LYS A 27 10.94 0.59 11.03
N LYS A 28 10.60 -0.64 11.46
CA LYS A 28 10.72 -1.84 10.63
C LYS A 28 9.36 -2.50 10.43
N ILE A 29 9.18 -3.09 9.24
CA ILE A 29 7.97 -3.87 8.94
C ILE A 29 7.98 -5.15 9.78
N THR A 30 6.98 -5.32 10.61
CA THR A 30 6.75 -6.51 11.41
C THR A 30 5.83 -7.47 10.65
N GLY A 31 6.29 -8.69 10.42
CA GLY A 31 5.46 -9.76 9.88
C GLY A 31 4.54 -10.32 10.96
N LEU A 32 3.26 -10.38 10.67
CA LEU A 32 2.26 -11.01 11.54
C LEU A 32 1.82 -12.35 10.94
N PRO A 33 1.47 -13.34 11.76
CA PRO A 33 0.97 -14.61 11.26
C PRO A 33 -0.37 -14.41 10.55
N GLU A 34 -0.47 -14.93 9.32
CA GLU A 34 -1.59 -14.67 8.40
C GLU A 34 -2.94 -15.10 8.97
N MET A 35 -3.06 -16.37 9.42
CA MET A 35 -4.35 -16.94 9.82
C MET A 35 -5.02 -16.22 10.99
N PRO A 36 -4.35 -15.94 12.11
CA PRO A 36 -4.94 -15.18 13.21
C PRO A 36 -5.42 -13.78 12.77
N ILE A 37 -4.65 -13.11 11.91
CA ILE A 37 -5.00 -11.77 11.42
C ILE A 37 -6.25 -11.84 10.53
N ILE A 38 -6.31 -12.78 9.59
CA ILE A 38 -7.49 -12.95 8.72
C ILE A 38 -8.74 -13.24 9.56
N LEU A 39 -8.66 -14.14 10.55
CA LEU A 39 -9.80 -14.46 11.41
C LEU A 39 -10.26 -13.25 12.22
N THR A 40 -9.31 -12.48 12.77
CA THR A 40 -9.64 -11.24 13.50
C THR A 40 -10.31 -10.22 12.58
N LEU A 41 -9.80 -10.01 11.38
CA LEU A 41 -10.39 -9.06 10.43
C LEU A 41 -11.77 -9.50 9.95
N ARG A 42 -11.99 -10.80 9.74
CA ARG A 42 -13.33 -11.35 9.43
C ARG A 42 -14.32 -11.12 10.55
N LEU A 43 -13.90 -11.32 11.81
CA LEU A 43 -14.76 -11.04 12.96
C LEU A 43 -15.10 -9.55 13.05
N LEU A 44 -14.12 -8.67 12.88
CA LEU A 44 -14.32 -7.22 12.88
C LEU A 44 -15.22 -6.76 11.72
N GLU A 45 -15.12 -7.39 10.54
CA GLU A 45 -16.00 -7.12 9.40
C GLU A 45 -17.44 -7.55 9.72
N ALA A 46 -17.64 -8.77 10.26
CA ALA A 46 -18.95 -9.27 10.65
C ALA A 46 -19.64 -8.37 11.69
N LEU A 47 -18.86 -7.81 12.62
CA LEU A 47 -19.34 -6.84 13.62
C LEU A 47 -19.47 -5.41 13.07
N LYS A 48 -19.17 -5.17 11.79
CA LYS A 48 -19.15 -3.84 11.14
C LYS A 48 -18.20 -2.83 11.82
N LEU A 49 -17.17 -3.32 12.50
CA LEU A 49 -16.16 -2.51 13.19
C LEU A 49 -14.95 -2.20 12.32
N SER A 50 -14.71 -2.98 11.27
CA SER A 50 -13.62 -2.77 10.31
C SER A 50 -14.15 -2.18 8.99
N PRO A 51 -13.50 -1.15 8.44
CA PRO A 51 -13.79 -0.64 7.11
C PRO A 51 -13.11 -1.44 5.99
N LEU A 52 -12.31 -2.45 6.33
CA LEU A 52 -11.60 -3.27 5.35
C LEU A 52 -12.53 -4.32 4.74
N TYR A 53 -12.51 -4.39 3.42
CA TYR A 53 -13.25 -5.40 2.67
C TYR A 53 -12.47 -6.72 2.62
N LYS A 54 -13.21 -7.82 2.57
CA LYS A 54 -12.69 -9.19 2.53
C LYS A 54 -11.56 -9.40 1.50
N TRP A 55 -11.73 -8.90 0.27
CA TRP A 55 -10.74 -9.05 -0.78
C TRP A 55 -9.39 -8.40 -0.42
N VAL A 56 -9.38 -7.30 0.35
CA VAL A 56 -8.15 -6.59 0.73
C VAL A 56 -7.28 -7.46 1.63
N TYR A 57 -7.84 -7.99 2.72
CA TYR A 57 -7.06 -8.76 3.68
C TYR A 57 -6.82 -10.22 3.27
N GLU A 58 -7.62 -10.77 2.37
CA GLU A 58 -7.39 -12.12 1.82
C GLU A 58 -6.35 -12.14 0.69
N THR A 59 -6.07 -11.00 0.06
CA THR A 59 -5.06 -10.89 -0.99
C THR A 59 -3.76 -10.24 -0.53
N ALA A 60 -3.75 -9.57 0.62
CA ALA A 60 -2.60 -8.82 1.11
C ALA A 60 -1.36 -9.67 1.40
N SER A 61 -1.53 -10.97 1.67
CA SER A 61 -0.44 -11.92 1.91
C SER A 61 0.14 -12.53 0.64
N ARG A 62 -0.45 -12.23 -0.53
CA ARG A 62 -0.05 -12.85 -1.80
C ARG A 62 0.67 -11.84 -2.69
N ASP A 63 1.84 -12.22 -3.13
CA ASP A 63 2.54 -11.46 -4.15
C ASP A 63 1.82 -11.61 -5.50
N SER A 64 1.63 -10.49 -6.18
CA SER A 64 1.07 -10.46 -7.53
C SER A 64 1.79 -9.41 -8.37
N TYR A 65 2.05 -9.75 -9.62
CA TYR A 65 2.60 -8.83 -10.60
C TYR A 65 1.94 -9.01 -11.95
N VAL A 66 2.06 -8.01 -12.79
CA VAL A 66 1.55 -8.05 -14.17
C VAL A 66 2.70 -8.07 -15.17
N SER A 67 2.60 -8.94 -16.17
CA SER A 67 3.55 -8.91 -17.28
C SER A 67 3.30 -7.68 -18.17
N ILE A 68 4.33 -6.90 -18.41
CA ILE A 68 4.30 -5.70 -19.28
C ILE A 68 4.84 -5.97 -20.69
N GLY A 69 5.26 -7.20 -20.99
CA GLY A 69 5.92 -7.55 -22.26
C GLY A 69 5.12 -7.18 -23.51
N LYS A 70 3.79 -7.27 -23.47
CA LYS A 70 2.94 -6.81 -24.57
C LYS A 70 3.02 -5.29 -24.74
N ALA A 71 2.99 -4.53 -23.64
CA ALA A 71 3.08 -3.08 -23.69
C ALA A 71 4.46 -2.62 -24.19
N GLU A 72 5.54 -3.28 -23.78
CA GLU A 72 6.88 -3.01 -24.29
C GLU A 72 6.97 -3.21 -25.81
N LYS A 73 6.46 -4.33 -26.32
CA LYS A 73 6.55 -4.68 -27.74
C LYS A 73 5.65 -3.83 -28.65
N GLU A 74 4.41 -3.59 -28.25
CA GLU A 74 3.40 -2.98 -29.11
C GLU A 74 3.29 -1.46 -28.92
N LEU A 75 3.60 -0.94 -27.74
CA LEU A 75 3.50 0.49 -27.41
C LEU A 75 4.84 1.18 -27.19
N GLY A 76 5.96 0.44 -27.19
CA GLY A 76 7.26 0.99 -26.79
C GLY A 76 7.28 1.43 -25.31
N TYR A 77 6.45 0.83 -24.46
CA TYR A 77 6.38 1.19 -23.07
C TYR A 77 7.69 0.89 -22.34
N ALA A 78 8.30 1.91 -21.74
CA ALA A 78 9.54 1.81 -20.99
C ALA A 78 9.37 2.48 -19.61
N PRO A 79 9.08 1.72 -18.55
CA PRO A 79 8.93 2.27 -17.21
C PRO A 79 10.24 2.85 -16.70
N LYS A 80 10.18 4.08 -16.19
CA LYS A 80 11.37 4.83 -15.72
C LYS A 80 11.77 4.51 -14.27
N TYR A 81 10.86 3.96 -13.49
CA TYR A 81 11.03 3.76 -12.06
C TYR A 81 10.72 2.31 -11.67
N SER A 82 11.54 1.75 -10.77
CA SER A 82 11.16 0.55 -10.03
C SER A 82 10.01 0.84 -9.07
N ASN A 83 9.34 -0.19 -8.57
CA ASN A 83 8.30 -0.03 -7.54
C ASN A 83 8.82 0.75 -6.34
N LYS A 84 9.97 0.36 -5.82
CA LYS A 84 10.65 1.03 -4.71
C LYS A 84 10.86 2.53 -4.96
N ALA A 85 11.45 2.86 -6.12
CA ALA A 85 11.72 4.26 -6.49
C ALA A 85 10.41 5.07 -6.64
N ALA A 86 9.36 4.47 -7.21
CA ALA A 86 8.06 5.11 -7.36
C ALA A 86 7.40 5.38 -6.00
N LEU A 87 7.47 4.43 -5.06
CA LEU A 87 6.93 4.58 -3.71
C LEU A 87 7.66 5.66 -2.91
N ILE A 88 9.00 5.68 -2.95
CA ILE A 88 9.81 6.72 -2.30
C ILE A 88 9.46 8.10 -2.86
N ARG A 89 9.39 8.22 -4.19
CA ARG A 89 9.02 9.47 -4.85
C ARG A 89 7.62 9.94 -4.47
N ASN A 90 6.67 9.02 -4.37
CA ASN A 90 5.31 9.33 -3.94
C ASN A 90 5.30 9.82 -2.49
N TYR A 91 6.08 9.20 -1.61
CA TYR A 91 6.24 9.65 -0.23
C TYR A 91 6.83 11.06 -0.14
N GLU A 92 7.90 11.35 -0.88
CA GLU A 92 8.51 12.67 -0.92
C GLU A 92 7.55 13.75 -1.45
N TRP A 93 6.78 13.38 -2.49
CA TRP A 93 5.74 14.26 -3.00
C TRP A 93 4.64 14.53 -1.95
N TYR A 94 4.22 13.49 -1.21
CA TYR A 94 3.26 13.64 -0.12
C TYR A 94 3.77 14.60 0.95
N LEU A 95 5.01 14.46 1.40
CA LEU A 95 5.61 15.37 2.39
C LEU A 95 5.60 16.82 1.91
N SER A 96 5.93 17.03 0.64
CA SER A 96 5.94 18.37 0.03
C SER A 96 4.54 18.99 -0.14
N ASN A 97 3.48 18.17 -0.04
CA ASN A 97 2.10 18.59 -0.25
C ASN A 97 1.18 18.27 0.95
N GLU A 98 1.73 17.90 2.10
CA GLU A 98 0.98 17.43 3.27
C GLU A 98 -0.14 18.42 3.68
N GLU A 99 0.15 19.71 3.67
CA GLU A 99 -0.82 20.78 4.01
C GLU A 99 -2.10 20.73 3.16
N LYS A 100 -1.99 20.31 1.89
CA LYS A 100 -3.15 20.19 0.99
C LYS A 100 -4.11 19.07 1.41
N PHE A 101 -3.61 18.10 2.17
CA PHE A 101 -4.40 16.94 2.62
C PHE A 101 -4.96 17.13 4.02
N LYS A 102 -4.32 17.93 4.88
CA LYS A 102 -4.79 18.16 6.26
C LYS A 102 -6.19 18.75 6.33
N ASN A 103 -6.55 19.58 5.36
CA ASN A 103 -7.83 20.31 5.32
C ASN A 103 -8.83 19.73 4.30
N SER A 104 -8.53 18.59 3.66
CA SER A 104 -9.43 18.00 2.68
C SER A 104 -10.55 17.23 3.37
N SER A 105 -11.80 17.59 3.04
CA SER A 105 -13.01 16.87 3.46
C SER A 105 -13.71 16.26 2.25
N GLY A 106 -14.31 15.06 2.43
CA GLY A 106 -15.08 14.40 1.36
C GLY A 106 -14.83 12.92 1.25
N ILE A 107 -15.42 12.28 0.23
CA ILE A 107 -15.26 10.87 -0.08
C ILE A 107 -14.46 10.74 -1.38
N SER A 108 -13.15 10.68 -1.27
CA SER A 108 -12.27 10.46 -2.44
C SER A 108 -10.96 9.81 -2.00
N HIS A 109 -10.18 9.32 -2.96
CA HIS A 109 -8.82 8.80 -2.69
C HIS A 109 -7.86 9.85 -2.11
N ARG A 110 -8.25 11.12 -2.07
CA ARG A 110 -7.47 12.23 -1.51
C ARG A 110 -7.80 12.53 -0.04
N VAL A 111 -8.79 11.85 0.51
CA VAL A 111 -9.23 12.05 1.90
C VAL A 111 -8.80 10.86 2.75
N PRO A 112 -8.20 11.08 3.93
CA PRO A 112 -7.89 10.00 4.83
C PRO A 112 -9.13 9.17 5.16
N TRP A 113 -9.06 7.88 4.98
CA TRP A 113 -10.18 6.99 5.29
C TRP A 113 -10.35 6.83 6.82
N LYS A 114 -11.61 6.67 7.24
CA LYS A 114 -11.92 6.46 8.66
C LYS A 114 -11.46 5.06 9.07
N GLN A 115 -10.39 4.98 9.84
CA GLN A 115 -9.78 3.71 10.25
C GLN A 115 -10.59 2.92 11.30
N GLY A 116 -11.62 3.53 11.90
CA GLY A 116 -12.41 2.88 12.94
C GLY A 116 -11.54 2.36 14.08
N ILE A 117 -11.86 1.15 14.57
CA ILE A 117 -11.12 0.47 15.64
C ILE A 117 -9.67 0.12 15.24
N LEU A 118 -9.38 0.00 13.95
CA LEU A 118 -8.02 -0.28 13.46
C LEU A 118 -7.02 0.83 13.80
N LYS A 119 -7.51 2.03 14.17
CA LYS A 119 -6.65 3.11 14.66
C LYS A 119 -5.89 2.71 15.93
N LEU A 120 -6.43 1.78 16.73
CA LEU A 120 -5.79 1.30 17.95
C LEU A 120 -4.52 0.50 17.64
N ALA A 121 -4.38 -0.10 16.46
CA ALA A 121 -3.17 -0.83 16.07
C ALA A 121 -1.91 0.04 16.14
N LYS A 122 -2.01 1.36 15.99
CA LYS A 122 -0.89 2.30 16.10
C LYS A 122 -0.20 2.32 17.47
N TYR A 123 -0.86 1.83 18.52
CA TYR A 123 -0.28 1.76 19.85
C TYR A 123 0.56 0.49 20.07
N PHE A 124 0.47 -0.48 19.15
CA PHE A 124 1.19 -1.75 19.25
C PHE A 124 2.33 -1.88 18.25
N PHE A 125 2.37 -1.00 17.24
CA PHE A 125 3.36 -0.99 16.15
C PHE A 125 3.91 0.46 15.88
#